data_1f14a30a5f3b6ac06f7ecbd82030440d
#
_entry.id   1f14a30a5f3b6ac06f7ecbd82030440d
#
_cell.length_a   1.000
_cell.length_b   1.000
_cell.length_c   1.000
_cell.angle_alpha   90.00
_cell.angle_beta   90.00
_cell.angle_gamma   90.00
#
_symmetry.space_group_name_H-M   'P 1'
#
loop_
_entity.id
_entity.type
_entity.pdbx_description
1 polymer ?
#
loop_
_entity_poly.entity_id
_entity_poly.type
_entity_poly.pdbx_seq_one_letter_code
_entity_poly.pdbx_strand_id
1 'polypeptide(L)'
;MAFEHKTETEARQQILDMVAEYCDTYHNKKGSFQEGDRIPYASRVYDHKEMVNLVDSSLEFWLTSGRYTDEFEKKLAGYLGVRFCSLVNSGSSANLAAFMTLTSPLLGERRVKRGDEIITVACGFPTTVAPAIQYGAVPVFVDVTIPQYNIDATKLEEALSEKTKAVMIAHTLGNPFDLRTVKAFCEKHNLWLVEDNCDALGTQYTMEEDGKEVTRFTGTIGDIGTSSFYPPHHMTMGEGGAVYTDNPLLNKIIRSFRDWGRDCVCPSGRDNMCGHRFDRQFGELPLGYDHKYVYSHL
;
A
#
# COMPACT_ATOMS: atom_id res chain seq x y z
N MET A 1 -23.95 4.90 -38.32
CA MET A 1 -23.30 4.19 -37.17
C MET A 1 -23.52 5.01 -35.91
N ALA A 2 -23.45 4.40 -34.70
CA ALA A 2 -23.80 5.09 -33.45
C ALA A 2 -22.94 6.35 -33.13
N PHE A 3 -21.75 6.44 -33.73
CA PHE A 3 -20.80 7.53 -33.50
C PHE A 3 -20.56 8.39 -34.77
N GLU A 4 -21.35 8.18 -35.82
CA GLU A 4 -21.26 8.97 -37.03
C GLU A 4 -21.55 10.46 -36.73
N HIS A 5 -20.69 11.34 -37.22
CA HIS A 5 -20.74 12.79 -36.97
C HIS A 5 -20.46 13.26 -35.53
N LYS A 6 -19.93 12.39 -34.63
CA LYS A 6 -19.51 12.76 -33.27
C LYS A 6 -18.00 12.95 -33.17
N THR A 7 -17.60 13.89 -32.35
CA THR A 7 -16.21 13.95 -31.88
C THR A 7 -15.92 12.78 -30.97
N GLU A 8 -14.64 12.45 -30.78
CA GLU A 8 -14.23 11.40 -29.81
C GLU A 8 -14.78 11.68 -28.41
N THR A 9 -14.72 12.93 -27.96
CA THR A 9 -15.24 13.35 -26.63
C THR A 9 -16.73 13.08 -26.49
N GLU A 10 -17.53 13.42 -27.51
CA GLU A 10 -18.97 13.17 -27.50
C GLU A 10 -19.31 11.68 -27.53
N ALA A 11 -18.57 10.91 -28.36
CA ALA A 11 -18.74 9.47 -28.44
C ALA A 11 -18.37 8.80 -27.10
N ARG A 12 -17.27 9.22 -26.47
CA ARG A 12 -16.80 8.76 -25.16
C ARG A 12 -17.85 9.05 -24.09
N GLN A 13 -18.35 10.29 -24.01
CA GLN A 13 -19.38 10.64 -23.03
C GLN A 13 -20.64 9.80 -23.21
N GLN A 14 -21.08 9.54 -24.44
CA GLN A 14 -22.25 8.68 -24.68
C GLN A 14 -22.04 7.26 -24.13
N ILE A 15 -20.84 6.67 -24.30
CA ILE A 15 -20.53 5.35 -23.75
C ILE A 15 -20.62 5.39 -22.22
N LEU A 16 -20.02 6.41 -21.59
CA LEU A 16 -20.02 6.55 -20.14
C LEU A 16 -21.40 6.75 -19.53
N ASP A 17 -22.26 7.52 -20.21
CA ASP A 17 -23.67 7.72 -19.83
C ASP A 17 -24.45 6.40 -19.89
N MET A 18 -24.23 5.58 -20.94
CA MET A 18 -24.84 4.25 -21.06
C MET A 18 -24.36 3.30 -19.96
N VAL A 19 -23.09 3.37 -19.58
CA VAL A 19 -22.54 2.57 -18.45
C VAL A 19 -23.21 2.98 -17.15
N ALA A 20 -23.36 4.29 -16.91
CA ALA A 20 -24.03 4.79 -15.70
C ALA A 20 -25.48 4.32 -15.65
N GLU A 21 -26.24 4.46 -16.74
CA GLU A 21 -27.63 4.00 -16.85
C GLU A 21 -27.75 2.49 -16.61
N TYR A 22 -26.87 1.69 -17.20
CA TYR A 22 -26.83 0.25 -16.99
C TYR A 22 -26.62 -0.11 -15.51
N CYS A 23 -25.62 0.52 -14.86
CA CYS A 23 -25.33 0.28 -13.47
C CYS A 23 -26.50 0.67 -12.55
N ASP A 24 -27.09 1.83 -12.76
CA ASP A 24 -28.21 2.32 -11.96
C ASP A 24 -29.45 1.45 -12.13
N THR A 25 -29.66 0.91 -13.35
CA THR A 25 -30.81 0.05 -13.64
C THR A 25 -30.68 -1.34 -13.00
N TYR A 26 -29.49 -1.95 -13.06
CA TYR A 26 -29.33 -3.37 -12.75
C TYR A 26 -28.56 -3.67 -11.47
N HIS A 27 -27.67 -2.76 -11.02
CA HIS A 27 -26.75 -3.02 -9.92
C HIS A 27 -26.99 -2.16 -8.68
N ASN A 28 -27.51 -0.93 -8.82
CA ASN A 28 -27.68 -0.01 -7.71
C ASN A 28 -29.05 -0.11 -7.02
N LYS A 29 -29.72 -1.26 -7.13
CA LYS A 29 -31.00 -1.47 -6.44
C LYS A 29 -30.73 -1.60 -4.93
N LYS A 30 -30.97 -0.52 -4.20
CA LYS A 30 -30.96 -0.53 -2.73
C LYS A 30 -32.21 -1.27 -2.26
N GLY A 31 -32.06 -2.54 -1.85
CA GLY A 31 -33.05 -3.20 -1.02
C GLY A 31 -33.12 -2.52 0.35
N SER A 32 -34.32 -2.38 0.93
CA SER A 32 -34.43 -1.99 2.34
C SER A 32 -34.07 -3.22 3.18
N PHE A 33 -33.08 -3.09 4.08
CA PHE A 33 -32.77 -4.11 5.07
C PHE A 33 -33.99 -4.33 5.98
N GLN A 34 -34.34 -5.56 6.19
CA GLN A 34 -35.44 -5.99 7.08
C GLN A 34 -34.85 -6.79 8.24
N GLU A 35 -35.54 -6.74 9.39
CA GLU A 35 -35.19 -7.60 10.52
C GLU A 35 -35.30 -9.08 10.11
N GLY A 36 -34.22 -9.85 10.35
CA GLY A 36 -34.09 -11.24 9.92
C GLY A 36 -33.32 -11.44 8.61
N ASP A 37 -32.99 -10.37 7.89
CA ASP A 37 -32.13 -10.46 6.71
C ASP A 37 -30.70 -10.85 7.10
N ARG A 38 -30.03 -11.55 6.19
CA ARG A 38 -28.63 -11.90 6.38
C ARG A 38 -27.76 -10.65 6.37
N ILE A 39 -27.00 -10.45 7.44
CA ILE A 39 -25.95 -9.42 7.50
C ILE A 39 -24.70 -9.98 6.80
N PRO A 40 -24.23 -9.39 5.68
CA PRO A 40 -23.00 -9.81 5.05
C PRO A 40 -21.81 -9.39 5.92
N TYR A 41 -20.79 -10.24 6.01
CA TYR A 41 -19.57 -9.94 6.78
C TYR A 41 -18.76 -8.82 6.13
N ALA A 42 -18.87 -8.63 4.81
CA ALA A 42 -18.28 -7.54 4.06
C ALA A 42 -19.27 -7.08 2.99
N SER A 43 -19.49 -5.79 2.91
CA SER A 43 -20.44 -5.17 2.00
C SER A 43 -19.73 -4.11 1.17
N ARG A 44 -20.08 -4.02 -0.11
CA ARG A 44 -19.53 -3.03 -1.03
C ARG A 44 -20.41 -1.80 -0.99
N VAL A 45 -19.77 -0.64 -0.88
CA VAL A 45 -20.44 0.65 -1.03
C VAL A 45 -19.90 1.30 -2.29
N TYR A 46 -20.60 1.13 -3.40
CA TYR A 46 -20.25 1.69 -4.70
C TYR A 46 -21.51 2.12 -5.47
N ASP A 47 -21.31 2.98 -6.45
CA ASP A 47 -22.37 3.38 -7.40
C ASP A 47 -21.86 3.18 -8.84
N HIS A 48 -22.43 3.89 -9.81
CA HIS A 48 -21.98 3.78 -11.21
C HIS A 48 -20.59 4.39 -11.45
N LYS A 49 -20.10 5.25 -10.54
CA LYS A 49 -18.84 6.00 -10.76
C LYS A 49 -17.64 5.10 -10.87
N GLU A 50 -17.58 4.02 -10.10
CA GLU A 50 -16.49 3.05 -10.18
C GLU A 50 -16.45 2.39 -11.58
N MET A 51 -17.61 1.97 -12.10
CA MET A 51 -17.69 1.38 -13.46
C MET A 51 -17.44 2.40 -14.56
N VAL A 52 -17.95 3.62 -14.41
CA VAL A 52 -17.68 4.71 -15.35
C VAL A 52 -16.18 5.00 -15.42
N ASN A 53 -15.50 5.14 -14.29
CA ASN A 53 -14.04 5.37 -14.26
C ASN A 53 -13.25 4.22 -14.86
N LEU A 54 -13.66 2.97 -14.62
CA LEU A 54 -13.01 1.78 -15.20
C LEU A 54 -13.14 1.77 -16.71
N VAL A 55 -14.36 2.01 -17.24
CA VAL A 55 -14.59 2.06 -18.68
C VAL A 55 -13.88 3.27 -19.30
N ASP A 56 -13.92 4.44 -18.64
CA ASP A 56 -13.22 5.63 -19.10
C ASP A 56 -11.70 5.39 -19.24
N SER A 57 -11.09 4.73 -18.27
CA SER A 57 -9.67 4.37 -18.37
C SER A 57 -9.38 3.39 -19.50
N SER A 58 -10.30 2.45 -19.75
CA SER A 58 -10.16 1.45 -20.82
C SER A 58 -10.26 2.07 -22.21
N LEU A 59 -11.06 3.13 -22.37
CA LEU A 59 -11.22 3.85 -23.65
C LEU A 59 -9.96 4.62 -24.09
N GLU A 60 -8.98 4.81 -23.20
CA GLU A 60 -7.67 5.35 -23.59
C GLU A 60 -6.80 4.34 -24.33
N PHE A 61 -7.19 3.08 -24.35
CA PHE A 61 -6.40 1.96 -24.86
C PHE A 61 -4.99 1.85 -24.25
N TRP A 62 -4.77 2.54 -23.13
CA TRP A 62 -3.57 2.42 -22.31
C TRP A 62 -3.91 1.60 -21.07
N LEU A 63 -3.78 0.27 -21.20
CA LEU A 63 -4.30 -0.70 -20.23
C LEU A 63 -3.30 -1.02 -19.11
N THR A 64 -2.46 -0.06 -18.73
CA THR A 64 -1.50 -0.15 -17.64
C THR A 64 -1.49 1.17 -16.86
N SER A 65 -0.54 1.36 -15.96
CA SER A 65 -0.44 2.59 -15.16
C SER A 65 -0.35 3.84 -16.05
N GLY A 66 -1.17 4.84 -15.76
CA GLY A 66 -1.31 6.06 -16.54
C GLY A 66 -1.90 7.19 -15.70
N ARG A 67 -2.69 8.09 -16.31
CA ARG A 67 -3.23 9.28 -15.63
C ARG A 67 -4.04 8.96 -14.37
N TYR A 68 -4.81 7.88 -14.36
CA TYR A 68 -5.57 7.46 -13.18
C TYR A 68 -4.67 7.05 -12.04
N THR A 69 -3.56 6.36 -12.33
CA THR A 69 -2.53 6.01 -11.33
C THR A 69 -1.93 7.27 -10.73
N ASP A 70 -1.48 8.19 -11.57
CA ASP A 70 -0.84 9.44 -11.13
C ASP A 70 -1.81 10.29 -10.28
N GLU A 71 -3.07 10.39 -10.69
CA GLU A 71 -4.10 11.12 -9.97
C GLU A 71 -4.43 10.48 -8.63
N PHE A 72 -4.57 9.16 -8.58
CA PHE A 72 -4.85 8.43 -7.35
C PHE A 72 -3.69 8.51 -6.37
N GLU A 73 -2.45 8.25 -6.80
CA GLU A 73 -1.25 8.37 -5.96
C GLU A 73 -1.18 9.76 -5.32
N LYS A 74 -1.41 10.81 -6.11
CA LYS A 74 -1.41 12.19 -5.62
C LYS A 74 -2.54 12.47 -4.62
N LYS A 75 -3.77 12.02 -4.92
CA LYS A 75 -4.94 12.25 -4.06
C LYS A 75 -4.82 11.47 -2.76
N LEU A 76 -4.39 10.22 -2.79
CA LEU A 76 -4.22 9.41 -1.59
C LEU A 76 -3.11 9.97 -0.71
N ALA A 77 -1.95 10.34 -1.28
CA ALA A 77 -0.88 11.00 -0.54
C ALA A 77 -1.37 12.29 0.14
N GLY A 78 -2.13 13.12 -0.60
CA GLY A 78 -2.73 14.35 -0.05
C GLY A 78 -3.75 14.09 1.05
N TYR A 79 -4.59 13.06 0.91
CA TYR A 79 -5.56 12.66 1.93
C TYR A 79 -4.88 12.20 3.23
N LEU A 80 -3.86 11.36 3.11
CA LEU A 80 -3.10 10.83 4.25
C LEU A 80 -2.13 11.85 4.86
N GLY A 81 -1.83 12.93 4.14
CA GLY A 81 -0.84 13.93 4.57
C GLY A 81 0.60 13.46 4.44
N VAL A 82 0.88 12.50 3.55
CA VAL A 82 2.23 11.99 3.26
C VAL A 82 2.76 12.55 1.94
N ARG A 83 4.08 12.51 1.77
CA ARG A 83 4.72 13.07 0.57
C ARG A 83 4.64 12.17 -0.64
N PHE A 84 4.66 10.86 -0.46
CA PHE A 84 4.80 9.88 -1.54
C PHE A 84 3.81 8.73 -1.36
N CYS A 85 3.23 8.32 -2.47
CA CYS A 85 2.39 7.13 -2.59
C CYS A 85 2.73 6.42 -3.90
N SER A 86 2.73 5.10 -3.89
CA SER A 86 2.93 4.24 -5.06
C SER A 86 1.85 3.18 -5.09
N LEU A 87 1.07 3.12 -6.19
CA LEU A 87 0.08 2.08 -6.41
C LEU A 87 0.74 0.76 -6.81
N VAL A 88 0.14 -0.32 -6.35
CA VAL A 88 0.44 -1.71 -6.71
C VAL A 88 -0.87 -2.48 -6.93
N ASN A 89 -0.79 -3.70 -7.42
CA ASN A 89 -1.96 -4.48 -7.84
C ASN A 89 -2.77 -5.13 -6.70
N SER A 90 -2.28 -5.10 -5.47
CA SER A 90 -2.99 -5.62 -4.29
C SER A 90 -2.36 -5.15 -2.99
N GLY A 91 -3.09 -5.27 -1.86
CA GLY A 91 -2.51 -5.07 -0.53
C GLY A 91 -1.38 -6.04 -0.20
N SER A 92 -1.46 -7.27 -0.71
CA SER A 92 -0.39 -8.26 -0.58
C SER A 92 0.90 -7.80 -1.27
N SER A 93 0.79 -7.24 -2.46
CA SER A 93 1.92 -6.62 -3.17
C SER A 93 2.42 -5.35 -2.49
N ALA A 94 1.53 -4.60 -1.83
CA ALA A 94 1.93 -3.45 -1.03
C ALA A 94 2.81 -3.88 0.16
N ASN A 95 2.40 -4.90 0.91
CA ASN A 95 3.19 -5.48 2.00
C ASN A 95 4.52 -6.04 1.50
N LEU A 96 4.50 -6.72 0.35
CA LEU A 96 5.72 -7.25 -0.27
C LEU A 96 6.68 -6.12 -0.68
N ALA A 97 6.21 -5.08 -1.36
CA ALA A 97 7.02 -3.94 -1.77
C ALA A 97 7.56 -3.17 -0.56
N ALA A 98 6.74 -2.97 0.48
CA ALA A 98 7.17 -2.33 1.72
C ALA A 98 8.30 -3.12 2.40
N PHE A 99 8.13 -4.43 2.57
CA PHE A 99 9.16 -5.29 3.16
C PHE A 99 10.43 -5.32 2.30
N MET A 100 10.30 -5.54 0.99
CA MET A 100 11.45 -5.60 0.08
C MET A 100 12.25 -4.30 0.05
N THR A 101 11.58 -3.16 0.27
CA THR A 101 12.25 -1.86 0.41
C THR A 101 13.28 -1.89 1.53
N LEU A 102 12.99 -2.56 2.65
CA LEU A 102 13.90 -2.66 3.79
C LEU A 102 15.15 -3.51 3.48
N THR A 103 15.12 -4.32 2.43
CA THR A 103 16.25 -5.17 2.03
C THR A 103 17.26 -4.47 1.13
N SER A 104 16.96 -3.24 0.70
CA SER A 104 17.76 -2.49 -0.26
C SER A 104 19.17 -2.22 0.23
N PRO A 105 20.20 -2.46 -0.61
CA PRO A 105 21.57 -2.06 -0.30
C PRO A 105 21.75 -0.56 -0.05
N LEU A 106 20.85 0.29 -0.58
CA LEU A 106 20.88 1.73 -0.39
C LEU A 106 20.63 2.16 1.06
N LEU A 107 20.10 1.26 1.90
CA LEU A 107 19.88 1.50 3.33
C LEU A 107 21.11 1.22 4.21
N GLY A 108 22.22 0.79 3.59
CA GLY A 108 23.47 0.53 4.32
C GLY A 108 23.30 -0.51 5.43
N GLU A 109 23.74 -0.19 6.63
CA GLU A 109 23.67 -1.12 7.78
C GLU A 109 22.24 -1.32 8.34
N ARG A 110 21.32 -0.42 8.03
CA ARG A 110 19.91 -0.57 8.41
C ARG A 110 19.13 -1.56 7.52
N ARG A 111 19.72 -2.03 6.42
CA ARG A 111 19.03 -2.99 5.54
C ARG A 111 18.76 -4.31 6.25
N VAL A 112 17.63 -4.92 5.94
CA VAL A 112 17.30 -6.29 6.34
C VAL A 112 18.09 -7.27 5.46
N LYS A 113 18.75 -8.25 6.08
CA LYS A 113 19.49 -9.34 5.44
C LYS A 113 18.79 -10.68 5.73
N ARG A 114 19.13 -11.72 4.96
CA ARG A 114 18.66 -13.07 5.25
C ARG A 114 19.13 -13.50 6.64
N GLY A 115 18.20 -14.03 7.45
CA GLY A 115 18.46 -14.41 8.83
C GLY A 115 18.29 -13.29 9.84
N ASP A 116 18.06 -12.04 9.41
CA ASP A 116 17.64 -10.97 10.31
C ASP A 116 16.20 -11.18 10.77
N GLU A 117 15.84 -10.59 11.90
CA GLU A 117 14.58 -10.80 12.56
C GLU A 117 13.62 -9.63 12.38
N ILE A 118 12.34 -9.99 12.22
CA ILE A 118 11.22 -9.05 12.05
C ILE A 118 10.19 -9.35 13.13
N ILE A 119 9.96 -8.42 14.04
CA ILE A 119 8.92 -8.54 15.05
C ILE A 119 7.55 -8.37 14.39
N THR A 120 6.64 -9.30 14.67
CA THR A 120 5.28 -9.33 14.13
C THR A 120 4.33 -10.07 15.08
N VAL A 121 3.09 -10.31 14.67
CA VAL A 121 2.10 -11.10 15.41
C VAL A 121 1.62 -12.28 14.60
N ALA A 122 1.26 -13.38 15.26
CA ALA A 122 0.65 -14.54 14.59
C ALA A 122 -0.86 -14.34 14.33
N CYS A 123 -1.51 -13.49 15.12
CA CYS A 123 -2.91 -13.13 14.96
C CYS A 123 -3.04 -11.99 13.93
N GLY A 124 -2.96 -12.33 12.65
CA GLY A 124 -3.00 -11.33 11.57
C GLY A 124 -3.13 -11.97 10.20
N PHE A 125 -3.15 -11.13 9.17
CA PHE A 125 -3.25 -11.62 7.80
C PHE A 125 -1.90 -12.15 7.30
N PRO A 126 -1.87 -13.28 6.57
CA PRO A 126 -0.61 -13.92 6.17
C PRO A 126 0.36 -13.02 5.41
N THR A 127 -0.13 -12.07 4.62
CA THR A 127 0.72 -11.22 3.78
C THR A 127 1.48 -10.13 4.54
N THR A 128 1.12 -9.89 5.82
CA THR A 128 1.94 -9.07 6.71
C THR A 128 3.25 -9.79 7.10
N VAL A 129 3.25 -11.12 7.10
CA VAL A 129 4.40 -11.96 7.54
C VAL A 129 5.12 -12.62 6.37
N ALA A 130 4.38 -13.07 5.37
CA ALA A 130 4.90 -13.88 4.25
C ALA A 130 6.12 -13.26 3.53
N PRO A 131 6.20 -11.95 3.29
CA PRO A 131 7.37 -11.34 2.65
C PRO A 131 8.67 -11.58 3.39
N ALA A 132 8.66 -11.55 4.73
CA ALA A 132 9.84 -11.84 5.55
C ALA A 132 10.32 -13.27 5.33
N ILE A 133 9.40 -14.23 5.34
CA ILE A 133 9.70 -15.66 5.13
C ILE A 133 10.21 -15.88 3.70
N GLN A 134 9.57 -15.32 2.70
CA GLN A 134 9.97 -15.44 1.28
C GLN A 134 11.38 -14.92 1.04
N TYR A 135 11.75 -13.83 1.68
CA TYR A 135 13.09 -13.28 1.58
C TYR A 135 14.12 -14.10 2.35
N GLY A 136 13.71 -14.82 3.40
CA GLY A 136 14.58 -15.56 4.30
C GLY A 136 14.97 -14.79 5.55
N ALA A 137 14.21 -13.77 5.93
CA ALA A 137 14.21 -13.19 7.26
C ALA A 137 13.39 -14.06 8.22
N VAL A 138 13.56 -13.88 9.52
CA VAL A 138 12.95 -14.69 10.57
C VAL A 138 11.86 -13.89 11.26
N PRO A 139 10.57 -14.26 11.15
CA PRO A 139 9.53 -13.62 11.92
C PRO A 139 9.65 -13.99 13.39
N VAL A 140 9.64 -12.99 14.27
CA VAL A 140 9.60 -13.14 15.73
C VAL A 140 8.20 -12.75 16.18
N PHE A 141 7.43 -13.73 16.64
CA PHE A 141 6.04 -13.52 17.00
C PHE A 141 5.91 -13.06 18.45
N VAL A 142 5.26 -11.91 18.63
CA VAL A 142 4.80 -11.40 19.92
C VAL A 142 3.30 -11.70 20.03
N ASP A 143 2.83 -12.03 21.21
CA ASP A 143 1.42 -12.30 21.46
C ASP A 143 0.57 -11.02 21.36
N VAL A 144 -0.73 -11.20 21.34
CA VAL A 144 -1.71 -10.11 21.26
C VAL A 144 -2.49 -9.96 22.55
N THR A 145 -2.99 -8.76 22.79
CA THR A 145 -3.88 -8.50 23.93
C THR A 145 -5.34 -8.76 23.56
N ILE A 146 -6.13 -9.32 24.47
CA ILE A 146 -7.56 -9.53 24.32
C ILE A 146 -8.30 -8.49 25.16
N PRO A 147 -9.31 -7.79 24.65
CA PRO A 147 -10.07 -8.06 23.41
C PRO A 147 -9.60 -7.27 22.17
N GLN A 148 -8.47 -6.56 22.20
CA GLN A 148 -8.04 -5.66 21.11
C GLN A 148 -7.43 -6.42 19.94
N TYR A 149 -6.84 -7.59 20.15
CA TYR A 149 -6.13 -8.42 19.17
C TYR A 149 -4.94 -7.73 18.50
N ASN A 150 -4.48 -6.63 19.07
CA ASN A 150 -3.24 -5.96 18.68
C ASN A 150 -2.05 -6.48 19.49
N ILE A 151 -0.83 -6.26 18.97
CA ILE A 151 0.42 -6.66 19.64
C ILE A 151 0.46 -6.23 21.11
N ASP A 152 0.88 -7.11 21.97
CA ASP A 152 1.23 -6.76 23.35
C ASP A 152 2.56 -5.98 23.37
N ALA A 153 2.46 -4.66 23.28
CA ALA A 153 3.63 -3.79 23.21
C ALA A 153 4.54 -3.89 24.46
N THR A 154 4.03 -4.43 25.57
CA THR A 154 4.85 -4.65 26.79
C THR A 154 5.88 -5.76 26.62
N LYS A 155 5.73 -6.60 25.60
CA LYS A 155 6.60 -7.75 25.27
C LYS A 155 7.65 -7.45 24.20
N LEU A 156 7.71 -6.24 23.67
CA LEU A 156 8.63 -5.90 22.60
C LEU A 156 10.11 -6.04 23.01
N GLU A 157 10.47 -5.63 24.22
CA GLU A 157 11.85 -5.74 24.72
C GLU A 157 12.28 -7.22 24.89
N GLU A 158 11.36 -8.13 25.20
CA GLU A 158 11.62 -9.56 25.30
C GLU A 158 11.86 -10.20 23.91
N ALA A 159 11.27 -9.62 22.86
CA ALA A 159 11.40 -10.08 21.48
C ALA A 159 12.62 -9.50 20.74
N LEU A 160 13.31 -8.54 21.36
CA LEU A 160 14.46 -7.87 20.75
C LEU A 160 15.72 -8.74 20.79
N SER A 161 16.44 -8.79 19.69
CA SER A 161 17.79 -9.34 19.60
C SER A 161 18.72 -8.45 18.77
N GLU A 162 20.00 -8.77 18.69
CA GLU A 162 20.95 -8.09 17.80
C GLU A 162 20.62 -8.24 16.31
N LYS A 163 19.79 -9.23 15.97
CA LYS A 163 19.33 -9.50 14.60
C LYS A 163 18.04 -8.76 14.24
N THR A 164 17.35 -8.19 15.22
CA THR A 164 16.10 -7.48 14.97
C THR A 164 16.35 -6.22 14.13
N LYS A 165 15.60 -6.07 13.03
CA LYS A 165 15.73 -4.94 12.08
C LYS A 165 14.48 -4.16 11.87
N ALA A 166 13.30 -4.77 12.07
CA ALA A 166 12.03 -4.10 11.84
C ALA A 166 10.91 -4.66 12.73
N VAL A 167 9.89 -3.85 12.88
CA VAL A 167 8.55 -4.24 13.32
C VAL A 167 7.62 -4.09 12.12
N MET A 168 6.90 -5.14 11.75
CA MET A 168 5.89 -5.11 10.68
C MET A 168 4.62 -5.74 11.18
N ILE A 169 3.60 -4.93 11.42
CA ILE A 169 2.33 -5.33 12.05
C ILE A 169 1.15 -4.58 11.47
N ALA A 170 -0.03 -5.19 11.56
CA ALA A 170 -1.28 -4.60 11.12
C ALA A 170 -2.02 -3.89 12.26
N HIS A 171 -2.85 -2.92 11.89
CA HIS A 171 -3.90 -2.37 12.75
C HIS A 171 -5.11 -3.30 12.69
N THR A 172 -5.20 -4.20 13.65
CA THR A 172 -6.15 -5.32 13.62
C THR A 172 -7.60 -4.85 13.52
N LEU A 173 -8.28 -5.26 12.44
CA LEU A 173 -9.68 -4.90 12.16
C LEU A 173 -9.97 -3.40 12.20
N GLY A 174 -8.99 -2.57 11.86
CA GLY A 174 -9.09 -1.12 11.88
C GLY A 174 -8.85 -0.47 13.24
N ASN A 175 -8.53 -1.27 14.26
CA ASN A 175 -8.20 -0.78 15.59
C ASN A 175 -6.68 -0.53 15.70
N PRO A 176 -6.23 0.69 15.96
CA PRO A 176 -4.80 0.97 16.05
C PRO A 176 -4.12 0.21 17.19
N PHE A 177 -2.97 -0.39 16.93
CA PHE A 177 -2.11 -0.83 18.02
C PHE A 177 -1.52 0.39 18.77
N ASP A 178 -0.89 0.19 19.92
CA ASP A 178 -0.22 1.26 20.67
C ASP A 178 0.98 1.82 19.89
N LEU A 179 0.66 2.69 18.92
CA LEU A 179 1.63 3.32 18.04
C LEU A 179 2.68 4.11 18.78
N ARG A 180 2.32 4.77 19.89
CA ARG A 180 3.28 5.53 20.71
C ARG A 180 4.37 4.62 21.25
N THR A 181 3.98 3.52 21.89
CA THR A 181 4.94 2.57 22.48
C THR A 181 5.76 1.86 21.41
N VAL A 182 5.12 1.39 20.34
CA VAL A 182 5.81 0.68 19.24
C VAL A 182 6.78 1.61 18.50
N LYS A 183 6.36 2.84 18.19
CA LYS A 183 7.23 3.84 17.55
C LYS A 183 8.44 4.18 18.42
N ALA A 184 8.22 4.48 19.70
CA ALA A 184 9.30 4.77 20.64
C ALA A 184 10.30 3.61 20.78
N PHE A 185 9.80 2.36 20.79
CA PHE A 185 10.65 1.17 20.77
C PHE A 185 11.49 1.10 19.49
N CYS A 186 10.87 1.29 18.32
CA CYS A 186 11.59 1.27 17.04
C CYS A 186 12.66 2.38 16.98
N GLU A 187 12.36 3.59 17.42
CA GLU A 187 13.30 4.70 17.46
C GLU A 187 14.48 4.42 18.42
N LYS A 188 14.19 3.92 19.62
CA LYS A 188 15.19 3.56 20.63
C LYS A 188 16.21 2.55 20.10
N HIS A 189 15.74 1.57 19.34
CA HIS A 189 16.55 0.46 18.84
C HIS A 189 16.96 0.59 17.36
N ASN A 190 16.69 1.74 16.73
CA ASN A 190 16.98 2.02 15.32
C ASN A 190 16.39 0.97 14.36
N LEU A 191 15.15 0.55 14.62
CA LEU A 191 14.39 -0.41 13.83
C LEU A 191 13.49 0.33 12.83
N TRP A 192 13.13 -0.35 11.75
CA TRP A 192 12.09 0.11 10.83
C TRP A 192 10.71 -0.23 11.39
N LEU A 193 9.74 0.68 11.20
CA LEU A 193 8.33 0.42 11.49
C LEU A 193 7.53 0.43 10.19
N VAL A 194 6.95 -0.73 9.85
CA VAL A 194 5.99 -0.88 8.74
C VAL A 194 4.60 -1.09 9.32
N GLU A 195 3.69 -0.19 8.97
CA GLU A 195 2.28 -0.26 9.36
C GLU A 195 1.47 -0.89 8.22
N ASP A 196 0.97 -2.11 8.40
CA ASP A 196 -0.06 -2.66 7.54
C ASP A 196 -1.41 -2.03 7.89
N ASN A 197 -1.83 -1.08 7.07
CA ASN A 197 -3.01 -0.27 7.27
C ASN A 197 -4.20 -0.72 6.39
N CYS A 198 -4.19 -1.96 5.91
CA CYS A 198 -5.22 -2.48 5.01
C CYS A 198 -6.62 -2.38 5.61
N ASP A 199 -6.76 -2.68 6.91
CA ASP A 199 -8.05 -2.63 7.63
C ASP A 199 -8.33 -1.27 8.30
N ALA A 200 -7.41 -0.31 8.24
CA ALA A 200 -7.49 0.91 9.06
C ALA A 200 -7.34 2.22 8.26
N LEU A 201 -7.55 2.16 6.93
CA LEU A 201 -7.47 3.37 6.11
C LEU A 201 -8.49 4.43 6.58
N GLY A 202 -7.99 5.61 6.95
CA GLY A 202 -8.81 6.71 7.47
C GLY A 202 -8.96 6.71 8.99
N THR A 203 -8.48 5.69 9.69
CA THR A 203 -8.40 5.70 11.16
C THR A 203 -7.36 6.71 11.62
N GLN A 204 -7.66 7.42 12.69
CA GLN A 204 -6.79 8.43 13.29
C GLN A 204 -6.25 7.95 14.64
N TYR A 205 -5.02 8.32 14.91
CA TYR A 205 -4.35 8.07 16.18
C TYR A 205 -3.80 9.38 16.74
N THR A 206 -4.09 9.65 18.03
CA THR A 206 -3.62 10.84 18.73
C THR A 206 -2.51 10.46 19.69
N MET A 207 -1.39 11.14 19.61
CA MET A 207 -0.24 10.94 20.49
C MET A 207 0.47 12.26 20.79
N GLU A 208 1.34 12.26 21.77
CA GLU A 208 2.18 13.41 22.09
C GLU A 208 3.48 13.35 21.27
N GLU A 209 3.79 14.41 20.56
CA GLU A 209 5.06 14.63 19.87
C GLU A 209 5.61 16.01 20.30
N ASP A 210 6.85 16.05 20.81
CA ASP A 210 7.51 17.28 21.26
C ASP A 210 6.68 18.12 22.24
N GLY A 211 5.95 17.47 23.16
CA GLY A 211 5.12 18.12 24.17
C GLY A 211 3.81 18.70 23.62
N LYS A 212 3.39 18.30 22.40
CA LYS A 212 2.14 18.69 21.77
C LYS A 212 1.32 17.47 21.38
N GLU A 213 0.01 17.57 21.56
CA GLU A 213 -0.91 16.57 21.03
C GLU A 213 -1.00 16.70 19.51
N VAL A 214 -0.72 15.59 18.81
CA VAL A 214 -0.76 15.50 17.35
C VAL A 214 -1.64 14.32 16.96
N THR A 215 -2.56 14.55 16.04
CA THR A 215 -3.41 13.51 15.45
C THR A 215 -2.97 13.24 14.02
N ARG A 216 -2.70 11.97 13.70
CA ARG A 216 -2.30 11.51 12.37
C ARG A 216 -3.14 10.31 11.94
N PHE A 217 -3.21 10.06 10.64
CA PHE A 217 -3.76 8.82 10.14
C PHE A 217 -2.82 7.64 10.45
N THR A 218 -3.40 6.49 10.82
CA THR A 218 -2.66 5.23 10.86
C THR A 218 -2.03 4.93 9.50
N GLY A 219 -0.91 4.20 9.50
CA GLY A 219 -0.11 3.98 8.31
C GLY A 219 0.84 5.13 7.95
N THR A 220 0.77 6.28 8.67
CA THR A 220 1.63 7.45 8.41
C THR A 220 2.56 7.81 9.57
N ILE A 221 2.58 6.98 10.60
CA ILE A 221 3.32 7.23 11.84
C ILE A 221 4.66 6.48 11.83
N GLY A 222 4.69 5.29 11.22
CA GLY A 222 5.91 4.54 10.95
C GLY A 222 6.69 5.05 9.74
N ASP A 223 7.66 4.26 9.30
CA ASP A 223 8.51 4.59 8.14
C ASP A 223 7.80 4.33 6.81
N ILE A 224 6.99 3.27 6.73
CA ILE A 224 6.23 2.86 5.54
C ILE A 224 4.84 2.41 5.99
N GLY A 225 3.82 2.89 5.28
CA GLY A 225 2.45 2.38 5.40
C GLY A 225 2.00 1.66 4.14
N THR A 226 1.09 0.70 4.30
CA THR A 226 0.48 -0.03 3.20
C THR A 226 -1.04 0.01 3.28
N SER A 227 -1.71 -0.08 2.15
CA SER A 227 -3.17 -0.19 2.09
C SER A 227 -3.59 -1.17 1.01
N SER A 228 -4.78 -1.71 1.16
CA SER A 228 -5.43 -2.60 0.20
C SER A 228 -6.76 -2.01 -0.26
N PHE A 229 -7.05 -2.22 -1.54
CA PHE A 229 -8.31 -1.81 -2.17
C PHE A 229 -9.09 -3.02 -2.69
N TYR A 230 -8.90 -4.16 -2.04
CA TYR A 230 -9.72 -5.37 -2.19
C TYR A 230 -11.17 -5.05 -1.77
N PRO A 231 -12.21 -5.68 -2.37
CA PRO A 231 -13.62 -5.31 -2.14
C PRO A 231 -14.11 -5.18 -0.70
N PRO A 232 -13.64 -5.98 0.28
CA PRO A 232 -14.07 -5.84 1.68
C PRO A 232 -13.49 -4.64 2.41
N HIS A 233 -12.45 -3.97 1.89
CA HIS A 233 -11.82 -2.84 2.55
C HIS A 233 -12.62 -1.54 2.35
N HIS A 234 -12.17 -0.44 2.95
CA HIS A 234 -12.88 0.86 3.00
C HIS A 234 -13.14 1.47 1.62
N MET A 235 -12.22 1.24 0.67
CA MET A 235 -12.37 1.58 -0.74
C MET A 235 -12.02 0.37 -1.58
N THR A 236 -12.61 0.25 -2.78
CA THR A 236 -12.27 -0.85 -3.69
C THR A 236 -11.89 -0.36 -5.07
N MET A 237 -10.90 -1.06 -5.65
CA MET A 237 -10.54 -0.97 -7.06
C MET A 237 -10.86 -2.29 -7.80
N GLY A 238 -11.65 -3.20 -7.18
CA GLY A 238 -11.68 -4.60 -7.56
C GLY A 238 -10.48 -5.31 -6.96
N GLU A 239 -9.29 -5.02 -7.44
CA GLU A 239 -7.99 -5.33 -6.82
C GLU A 239 -7.10 -4.10 -6.89
N GLY A 240 -6.31 -3.87 -5.85
CA GLY A 240 -5.38 -2.76 -5.75
C GLY A 240 -4.74 -2.66 -4.38
N GLY A 241 -3.65 -1.93 -4.31
CA GLY A 241 -2.96 -1.60 -3.07
C GLY A 241 -2.10 -0.36 -3.23
N ALA A 242 -1.61 0.16 -2.13
CA ALA A 242 -0.70 1.29 -2.13
C ALA A 242 0.36 1.15 -1.04
N VAL A 243 1.55 1.69 -1.33
CA VAL A 243 2.65 1.86 -0.39
C VAL A 243 2.94 3.34 -0.30
N TYR A 244 3.07 3.88 0.91
CA TYR A 244 3.28 5.30 1.10
C TYR A 244 4.30 5.59 2.21
N THR A 245 4.98 6.72 2.09
CA THR A 245 6.03 7.15 3.01
C THR A 245 6.34 8.65 2.85
N ASP A 246 6.91 9.24 3.89
CA ASP A 246 7.48 10.61 3.81
C ASP A 246 8.95 10.63 3.42
N ASN A 247 9.60 9.48 3.41
CA ASN A 247 11.02 9.36 3.15
C ASN A 247 11.31 9.24 1.64
N PRO A 248 12.03 10.20 1.02
CA PRO A 248 12.32 10.19 -0.41
C PRO A 248 13.20 9.01 -0.84
N LEU A 249 14.09 8.52 0.04
CA LEU A 249 14.91 7.35 -0.26
C LEU A 249 14.07 6.08 -0.28
N LEU A 250 13.19 5.90 0.71
CA LEU A 250 12.27 4.74 0.73
C LEU A 250 11.34 4.77 -0.50
N ASN A 251 10.79 5.95 -0.86
CA ASN A 251 9.97 6.08 -2.06
C ASN A 251 10.74 5.70 -3.35
N LYS A 252 12.00 6.15 -3.48
CA LYS A 252 12.84 5.74 -4.62
C LYS A 252 12.99 4.22 -4.68
N ILE A 253 13.25 3.58 -3.55
CA ILE A 253 13.44 2.13 -3.46
C ILE A 253 12.14 1.39 -3.76
N ILE A 254 11.00 1.84 -3.20
CA ILE A 254 9.66 1.28 -3.48
C ILE A 254 9.40 1.27 -4.98
N ARG A 255 9.61 2.40 -5.65
CA ARG A 255 9.40 2.52 -7.09
C ARG A 255 10.33 1.63 -7.90
N SER A 256 11.59 1.51 -7.48
CA SER A 256 12.54 0.61 -8.12
C SER A 256 12.06 -0.85 -8.02
N PHE A 257 11.69 -1.33 -6.84
CA PHE A 257 11.18 -2.70 -6.68
C PHE A 257 9.87 -2.92 -7.43
N ARG A 258 8.93 -1.97 -7.40
CA ARG A 258 7.70 -2.04 -8.18
C ARG A 258 7.99 -2.18 -9.68
N ASP A 259 8.97 -1.45 -10.17
CA ASP A 259 9.29 -1.33 -11.59
C ASP A 259 10.54 -2.17 -11.97
N TRP A 260 10.58 -3.43 -11.56
CA TRP A 260 11.58 -4.46 -11.88
C TRP A 260 13.01 -4.18 -11.40
N GLY A 261 13.20 -3.42 -10.35
CA GLY A 261 14.53 -3.06 -9.82
C GLY A 261 15.26 -2.01 -10.66
N ARG A 262 14.54 -1.24 -11.45
CA ARG A 262 15.13 -0.19 -12.32
C ARG A 262 15.42 1.09 -11.54
N ASP A 263 16.56 1.71 -11.83
CA ASP A 263 16.85 3.10 -11.43
C ASP A 263 16.07 4.08 -12.35
N CYS A 264 14.75 4.07 -12.22
CA CYS A 264 13.87 4.88 -13.04
C CYS A 264 12.84 5.63 -12.18
N VAL A 265 12.77 6.94 -12.37
CA VAL A 265 11.81 7.83 -11.69
C VAL A 265 10.78 8.44 -12.65
N CYS A 266 10.73 7.95 -13.89
CA CYS A 266 9.79 8.44 -14.88
C CYS A 266 8.34 8.17 -14.43
N PRO A 267 7.41 9.12 -14.65
CA PRO A 267 6.00 8.90 -14.42
C PRO A 267 5.46 7.75 -15.27
N SER A 268 4.42 7.11 -14.79
CA SER A 268 3.73 6.06 -15.53
C SER A 268 3.30 6.52 -16.92
N GLY A 269 3.47 5.67 -17.91
CA GLY A 269 3.11 5.99 -19.31
C GLY A 269 4.06 6.96 -20.03
N ARG A 270 5.12 7.44 -19.38
CA ARG A 270 6.12 8.34 -20.02
C ARG A 270 7.49 7.68 -19.98
N ASP A 271 7.93 7.24 -21.15
CA ASP A 271 9.21 6.53 -21.26
C ASP A 271 10.40 7.49 -21.37
N ASN A 272 11.51 7.12 -20.75
CA ASN A 272 12.82 7.76 -20.86
C ASN A 272 12.86 9.29 -20.64
N MET A 273 11.95 9.84 -19.83
CA MET A 273 11.94 11.27 -19.53
C MET A 273 13.19 11.73 -18.76
N CYS A 274 13.80 10.86 -17.98
CA CYS A 274 15.04 11.17 -17.27
C CYS A 274 16.27 11.17 -18.17
N GLY A 275 16.20 10.57 -19.37
CA GLY A 275 17.34 10.42 -20.29
C GLY A 275 18.44 9.48 -19.79
N HIS A 276 18.20 8.73 -18.69
CA HIS A 276 19.23 7.96 -17.98
C HIS A 276 18.85 6.49 -17.77
N ARG A 277 17.86 5.98 -18.47
CA ARG A 277 17.26 4.68 -18.20
C ARG A 277 18.24 3.52 -18.16
N PHE A 278 19.35 3.60 -18.95
CA PHE A 278 20.33 2.54 -19.08
C PHE A 278 21.79 3.03 -18.93
N ASP A 279 22.01 4.16 -18.26
CA ASP A 279 23.30 4.82 -18.24
C ASP A 279 24.15 4.47 -17.01
N ARG A 280 23.49 4.02 -15.92
CA ARG A 280 24.16 3.82 -14.64
C ARG A 280 24.41 2.35 -14.36
N GLN A 281 25.62 2.05 -13.88
CA GLN A 281 26.05 0.75 -13.41
C GLN A 281 26.02 0.71 -11.88
N PHE A 282 25.32 -0.25 -11.31
CA PHE A 282 25.27 -0.50 -9.86
C PHE A 282 25.85 -1.89 -9.56
N GLY A 283 27.13 -1.93 -9.20
CA GLY A 283 27.82 -3.19 -8.94
C GLY A 283 27.77 -4.13 -10.15
N GLU A 284 27.33 -5.37 -9.94
CA GLU A 284 27.21 -6.41 -10.97
C GLU A 284 25.83 -6.46 -11.64
N LEU A 285 24.92 -5.53 -11.29
CA LEU A 285 23.58 -5.48 -11.87
C LEU A 285 23.63 -5.04 -13.34
N PRO A 286 22.63 -5.38 -14.16
CA PRO A 286 22.51 -4.84 -15.51
C PRO A 286 22.45 -3.32 -15.52
N LEU A 287 22.87 -2.68 -16.61
CA LEU A 287 22.78 -1.22 -16.78
C LEU A 287 21.35 -0.72 -16.56
N GLY A 288 21.21 0.31 -15.73
CA GLY A 288 19.92 0.93 -15.40
C GLY A 288 19.13 0.22 -14.30
N TYR A 289 19.73 -0.77 -13.62
CA TYR A 289 19.11 -1.45 -12.48
C TYR A 289 19.89 -1.17 -11.20
N ASP A 290 19.21 -0.69 -10.17
CA ASP A 290 19.80 -0.42 -8.86
C ASP A 290 19.43 -1.49 -7.80
N HIS A 291 18.48 -2.37 -8.13
CA HIS A 291 18.10 -3.51 -7.30
C HIS A 291 18.04 -4.80 -8.10
N LYS A 292 18.40 -5.89 -7.42
CA LYS A 292 18.18 -7.23 -7.96
C LYS A 292 16.68 -7.49 -7.94
N TYR A 293 16.16 -7.70 -9.11
CA TYR A 293 14.80 -8.09 -9.33
C TYR A 293 14.48 -9.48 -8.78
N VAL A 294 13.40 -9.58 -8.03
CA VAL A 294 12.99 -10.84 -7.38
C VAL A 294 11.61 -11.30 -7.87
N TYR A 295 10.81 -10.42 -8.46
CA TYR A 295 9.43 -10.70 -8.89
C TYR A 295 9.14 -10.18 -10.29
N SER A 296 8.27 -10.88 -11.02
CA SER A 296 7.91 -10.50 -12.39
C SER A 296 6.94 -9.33 -12.48
N HIS A 297 6.14 -9.08 -11.47
CA HIS A 297 5.28 -7.91 -11.33
C HIS A 297 4.88 -7.74 -9.88
N LEU A 298 5.02 -6.54 -9.38
CA LEU A 298 4.37 -6.12 -8.16
C LEU A 298 3.09 -5.37 -8.47
#